data_299ce2feeb912379c9b8f144c486ef98
#
_entry.id   299ce2feeb912379c9b8f144c486ef98
#
_cell.length_a   1.000
_cell.length_b   1.000
_cell.length_c   1.000
_cell.angle_alpha   90.00
_cell.angle_beta   90.00
_cell.angle_gamma   90.00
#
_symmetry.space_group_name_H-M   'P 1'
#
loop_
_entity.id
_entity.type
_entity.pdbx_description
1 polymer ?
#
loop_
_entity_poly.entity_id
_entity_poly.type
_entity_poly.pdbx_seq_one_letter_code
_entity_poly.pdbx_strand_id
1 'polypeptide(L)'
;VMGRSDEQATRTSDERSSKYNNPLQAAARRATRMLLVKPYVWRILNVSVHGVENLDDCPDTFVAVGNHSSHFDTPLVFGSLPPRLARYLSAGAAADFWFTNWWKSASVSHLFNAFPVERRAKKSPEERALEKARKAAGAPESPEDIKAKRKAASHRGLAAALLSDGVPILLFPEGGRTYNGAMGVFTPGAAGLAISRAVPIVPFAIVGGFAAWPPHQKGMPKGRPPVHVVYGHPMRPNPGEITHHFNERVRRKIIELHDSTARAYGMKTMAEYARAVAIEKSRARNEETK
;
A
#
# COMPACT_ATOMS: atom_id res chain seq x y z
N VAL A 1 -1.47 -27.85 -30.20
CA VAL A 1 -1.16 -26.61 -30.95
C VAL A 1 -1.56 -25.46 -30.06
N MET A 2 -0.62 -24.97 -29.25
CA MET A 2 -0.80 -23.72 -28.48
C MET A 2 -0.95 -22.58 -29.48
N GLY A 3 -2.01 -21.79 -29.35
CA GLY A 3 -2.35 -20.79 -30.34
C GLY A 3 -1.40 -19.57 -30.27
N ARG A 4 -1.13 -18.95 -31.41
CA ARG A 4 -0.33 -17.71 -31.57
C ARG A 4 -0.75 -16.58 -30.61
N SER A 5 -2.00 -16.58 -30.12
CA SER A 5 -2.51 -15.64 -29.13
C SER A 5 -1.91 -15.81 -27.73
N ASP A 6 -1.60 -17.05 -27.32
CA ASP A 6 -1.02 -17.33 -26.01
C ASP A 6 0.47 -16.99 -25.97
N GLU A 7 1.16 -17.19 -27.09
CA GLU A 7 2.58 -16.84 -27.24
C GLU A 7 2.82 -15.32 -27.30
N GLN A 8 1.91 -14.57 -27.93
CA GLN A 8 1.94 -13.10 -27.89
C GLN A 8 1.58 -12.52 -26.54
N ALA A 9 0.63 -13.12 -25.81
CA ALA A 9 0.28 -12.72 -24.45
C ALA A 9 1.43 -12.96 -23.46
N THR A 10 2.15 -14.08 -23.63
CA THR A 10 3.31 -14.45 -22.79
C THR A 10 4.50 -13.54 -23.06
N ARG A 11 4.83 -13.24 -24.32
CA ARG A 11 5.89 -12.28 -24.68
C ARG A 11 5.65 -10.87 -24.15
N THR A 12 4.41 -10.38 -24.20
CA THR A 12 4.08 -9.05 -23.67
C THR A 12 4.06 -8.99 -22.15
N SER A 13 3.88 -10.11 -21.45
CA SER A 13 4.03 -10.18 -19.98
C SER A 13 5.50 -10.15 -19.58
N ASP A 14 6.35 -10.94 -20.23
CA ASP A 14 7.81 -10.99 -19.96
C ASP A 14 8.50 -9.65 -20.21
N GLU A 15 8.17 -8.96 -21.30
CA GLU A 15 8.69 -7.62 -21.57
C GLU A 15 8.22 -6.58 -20.54
N ARG A 16 6.99 -6.71 -20.02
CA ARG A 16 6.43 -5.78 -19.03
C ARG A 16 7.06 -5.94 -17.66
N SER A 17 7.39 -7.16 -17.26
CA SER A 17 8.01 -7.44 -15.95
C SER A 17 9.52 -7.18 -15.95
N SER A 18 10.20 -7.32 -17.07
CA SER A 18 11.65 -7.14 -17.21
C SER A 18 12.16 -5.78 -16.74
N LYS A 19 11.36 -4.72 -16.84
CA LYS A 19 11.71 -3.38 -16.33
C LYS A 19 11.73 -3.31 -14.80
N TYR A 20 10.99 -4.16 -14.08
CA TYR A 20 10.91 -4.12 -12.62
C TYR A 20 12.03 -4.88 -11.93
N ASN A 21 12.61 -5.89 -12.60
CA ASN A 21 13.71 -6.72 -12.08
C ASN A 21 15.06 -6.47 -12.76
N ASN A 22 15.17 -5.41 -13.57
CA ASN A 22 16.44 -5.04 -14.23
C ASN A 22 17.50 -4.62 -13.19
N PRO A 23 18.66 -5.31 -13.12
CA PRO A 23 19.67 -5.09 -12.08
C PRO A 23 20.34 -3.71 -12.15
N LEU A 24 20.56 -3.16 -13.36
CA LEU A 24 21.17 -1.83 -13.53
C LEU A 24 20.22 -0.74 -13.05
N GLN A 25 18.92 -0.83 -13.40
CA GLN A 25 17.92 0.09 -12.91
C GLN A 25 17.71 -0.04 -11.40
N ALA A 26 17.77 -1.26 -10.84
CA ALA A 26 17.70 -1.48 -9.41
C ALA A 26 18.89 -0.84 -8.67
N ALA A 27 20.09 -0.93 -9.21
CA ALA A 27 21.28 -0.28 -8.67
C ALA A 27 21.15 1.25 -8.71
N ALA A 28 20.72 1.81 -9.85
CA ALA A 28 20.48 3.25 -9.99
C ALA A 28 19.41 3.76 -9.02
N ARG A 29 18.26 3.06 -8.92
CA ARG A 29 17.20 3.36 -7.94
C ARG A 29 17.71 3.31 -6.50
N ARG A 30 18.52 2.28 -6.17
CA ARG A 30 19.12 2.15 -4.84
C ARG A 30 20.06 3.32 -4.55
N ALA A 31 20.93 3.70 -5.48
CA ALA A 31 21.83 4.85 -5.32
C ALA A 31 21.04 6.14 -5.06
N THR A 32 20.03 6.45 -5.88
CA THR A 32 19.18 7.63 -5.69
C THR A 32 18.49 7.61 -4.32
N ARG A 33 17.93 6.48 -3.92
CA ARG A 33 17.26 6.37 -2.61
C ARG A 33 18.21 6.53 -1.44
N MET A 34 19.40 5.91 -1.50
CA MET A 34 20.38 5.97 -0.38
C MET A 34 21.11 7.30 -0.30
N LEU A 35 21.40 7.94 -1.43
CA LEU A 35 22.17 9.18 -1.44
C LEU A 35 21.32 10.44 -1.35
N LEU A 36 20.06 10.40 -1.79
CA LEU A 36 19.19 11.58 -1.84
C LEU A 36 17.94 11.40 -0.96
N VAL A 37 17.13 10.36 -1.21
CA VAL A 37 15.80 10.24 -0.57
C VAL A 37 15.92 9.95 0.92
N LYS A 38 16.71 8.95 1.31
CA LYS A 38 16.88 8.56 2.71
C LYS A 38 17.51 9.70 3.54
N PRO A 39 18.65 10.31 3.18
CA PRO A 39 19.21 11.41 3.94
C PRO A 39 18.24 12.60 4.09
N TYR A 40 17.51 12.93 3.01
CA TYR A 40 16.50 13.98 3.03
C TYR A 40 15.38 13.68 4.03
N VAL A 41 14.78 12.48 3.99
CA VAL A 41 13.70 12.08 4.89
C VAL A 41 14.19 12.00 6.34
N TRP A 42 15.36 11.40 6.59
CA TRP A 42 15.96 11.28 7.94
C TRP A 42 16.42 12.61 8.53
N ARG A 43 16.69 13.61 7.67
CA ARG A 43 16.94 15.00 8.12
C ARG A 43 15.67 15.68 8.59
N ILE A 44 14.54 15.44 7.93
CA ILE A 44 13.25 16.07 8.23
C ILE A 44 12.54 15.40 9.40
N LEU A 45 12.66 14.07 9.49
CA LEU A 45 12.05 13.24 10.52
C LEU A 45 13.12 12.64 11.45
N ASN A 46 12.75 12.42 12.71
CA ASN A 46 13.52 11.59 13.62
C ASN A 46 13.02 10.13 13.48
N VAL A 47 13.68 9.35 12.60
CA VAL A 47 13.22 8.01 12.20
C VAL A 47 13.91 6.94 13.04
N SER A 48 13.10 6.09 13.68
CA SER A 48 13.54 4.86 14.33
C SER A 48 12.96 3.64 13.61
N VAL A 49 13.74 2.58 13.50
CA VAL A 49 13.34 1.34 12.81
C VAL A 49 13.43 0.18 13.80
N HIS A 50 12.39 -0.66 13.84
CA HIS A 50 12.27 -1.78 14.77
C HIS A 50 11.84 -3.05 14.04
N GLY A 51 12.20 -4.21 14.57
CA GLY A 51 11.77 -5.51 14.08
C GLY A 51 12.38 -5.88 12.72
N VAL A 52 13.51 -5.30 12.32
CA VAL A 52 14.21 -5.65 11.08
C VAL A 52 14.71 -7.09 11.13
N GLU A 53 15.11 -7.55 12.30
CA GLU A 53 15.51 -8.93 12.61
C GLU A 53 14.42 -9.96 12.31
N ASN A 54 13.15 -9.56 12.37
CA ASN A 54 12.01 -10.42 12.00
C ASN A 54 12.01 -10.79 10.51
N LEU A 55 12.85 -10.13 9.70
CA LEU A 55 12.91 -10.29 8.26
C LEU A 55 14.12 -11.11 7.79
N ASP A 56 14.94 -11.64 8.69
CA ASP A 56 16.16 -12.36 8.33
C ASP A 56 15.87 -13.56 7.44
N ASP A 57 14.86 -14.37 7.78
CA ASP A 57 14.38 -15.52 7.01
C ASP A 57 13.29 -15.19 5.98
N CYS A 58 13.00 -13.90 5.74
CA CYS A 58 12.01 -13.50 4.76
C CYS A 58 12.48 -13.84 3.35
N PRO A 59 11.69 -14.54 2.53
CA PRO A 59 12.04 -14.78 1.12
C PRO A 59 12.10 -13.46 0.34
N ASP A 60 12.83 -13.45 -0.77
CA ASP A 60 12.99 -12.25 -1.60
C ASP A 60 11.69 -11.79 -2.27
N THR A 61 10.72 -12.72 -2.44
CA THR A 61 9.39 -12.40 -2.98
C THR A 61 8.34 -12.41 -1.87
N PHE A 62 7.72 -11.26 -1.65
CA PHE A 62 6.72 -11.03 -0.60
C PHE A 62 5.79 -9.87 -0.95
N VAL A 63 4.72 -9.71 -0.20
CA VAL A 63 3.86 -8.53 -0.22
C VAL A 63 4.06 -7.74 1.07
N ALA A 64 4.69 -6.56 1.01
CA ALA A 64 4.76 -5.66 2.15
C ALA A 64 3.42 -4.93 2.32
N VAL A 65 2.88 -4.96 3.53
CA VAL A 65 1.55 -4.38 3.84
C VAL A 65 1.62 -3.56 5.13
N GLY A 66 1.12 -2.33 5.08
CA GLY A 66 1.08 -1.45 6.26
C GLY A 66 -0.01 -0.40 6.20
N ASN A 67 -0.09 0.42 7.26
CA ASN A 67 -0.96 1.59 7.33
C ASN A 67 -0.43 2.73 6.47
N HIS A 68 -1.35 3.58 5.99
CA HIS A 68 -1.01 4.72 5.12
C HIS A 68 -1.56 6.03 5.69
N SER A 69 -0.67 6.86 6.20
CA SER A 69 -1.05 8.05 6.97
C SER A 69 -0.29 9.32 6.59
N SER A 70 0.83 9.19 5.86
CA SER A 70 1.74 10.30 5.59
C SER A 70 2.25 10.31 4.14
N HIS A 71 2.78 11.44 3.72
CA HIS A 71 3.49 11.57 2.44
C HIS A 71 4.83 10.81 2.43
N PHE A 72 5.40 10.53 3.60
CA PHE A 72 6.68 9.85 3.72
C PHE A 72 6.59 8.33 3.88
N ASP A 73 5.39 7.73 3.93
CA ASP A 73 5.25 6.29 4.21
C ASP A 73 6.04 5.42 3.22
N THR A 74 5.91 5.67 1.92
CA THR A 74 6.68 4.91 0.90
C THR A 74 8.19 5.11 1.04
N PRO A 75 8.74 6.35 1.07
CA PRO A 75 10.16 6.57 1.33
C PRO A 75 10.68 5.94 2.62
N LEU A 76 9.89 5.96 3.70
CA LEU A 76 10.25 5.35 4.98
C LEU A 76 10.43 3.84 4.84
N VAL A 77 9.51 3.14 4.18
CA VAL A 77 9.61 1.69 3.95
C VAL A 77 10.85 1.37 3.11
N PHE A 78 11.06 2.05 1.99
CA PHE A 78 12.23 1.80 1.14
C PHE A 78 13.57 2.13 1.81
N GLY A 79 13.59 3.13 2.71
CA GLY A 79 14.79 3.54 3.43
C GLY A 79 15.11 2.71 4.66
N SER A 80 14.14 1.94 5.19
CA SER A 80 14.27 1.16 6.42
C SER A 80 14.36 -0.36 6.19
N LEU A 81 13.87 -0.88 5.06
CA LEU A 81 14.00 -2.29 4.71
C LEU A 81 15.46 -2.69 4.49
N PRO A 82 15.85 -3.94 4.84
CA PRO A 82 17.13 -4.52 4.47
C PRO A 82 17.40 -4.38 2.97
N PRO A 83 18.64 -4.03 2.56
CA PRO A 83 18.98 -3.81 1.15
C PRO A 83 18.60 -4.94 0.21
N ARG A 84 18.66 -6.20 0.67
CA ARG A 84 18.27 -7.40 -0.06
C ARG A 84 16.78 -7.31 -0.44
N LEU A 85 15.91 -7.06 0.53
CA LEU A 85 14.46 -7.01 0.35
C LEU A 85 13.99 -5.75 -0.40
N ALA A 86 14.70 -4.63 -0.23
CA ALA A 86 14.38 -3.37 -0.91
C ALA A 86 14.84 -3.32 -2.38
N ARG A 87 15.69 -4.27 -2.84
CA ARG A 87 16.37 -4.20 -4.15
C ARG A 87 15.39 -4.08 -5.31
N TYR A 88 14.45 -4.99 -5.40
CA TYR A 88 13.45 -5.06 -6.47
C TYR A 88 12.04 -4.68 -6.00
N LEU A 89 11.90 -4.27 -4.74
CA LEU A 89 10.60 -3.87 -4.21
C LEU A 89 9.91 -2.87 -5.13
N SER A 90 8.67 -3.17 -5.48
CA SER A 90 7.86 -2.37 -6.39
C SER A 90 6.64 -1.82 -5.63
N ALA A 91 6.47 -0.51 -5.61
CA ALA A 91 5.36 0.12 -4.89
C ALA A 91 4.10 0.23 -5.74
N GLY A 92 2.97 -0.24 -5.22
CA GLY A 92 1.66 0.04 -5.80
C GLY A 92 1.32 1.53 -5.68
N ALA A 93 1.21 2.22 -6.80
CA ALA A 93 0.89 3.64 -6.84
C ALA A 93 -0.45 3.89 -7.54
N ALA A 94 -1.21 4.85 -7.01
CA ALA A 94 -2.53 5.20 -7.52
C ALA A 94 -2.46 5.62 -9.00
N ALA A 95 -3.09 4.84 -9.87
CA ALA A 95 -3.01 5.01 -11.32
C ALA A 95 -3.62 6.34 -11.78
N ASP A 96 -4.69 6.77 -11.12
CA ASP A 96 -5.43 8.02 -11.36
C ASP A 96 -4.68 9.29 -10.94
N PHE A 97 -3.58 9.16 -10.21
CA PHE A 97 -2.79 10.29 -9.73
C PHE A 97 -1.36 10.29 -10.27
N TRP A 98 -0.65 9.16 -10.16
CA TRP A 98 0.77 9.08 -10.49
C TRP A 98 1.05 8.79 -11.95
N PHE A 99 0.13 8.16 -12.66
CA PHE A 99 0.30 7.77 -14.05
C PHE A 99 -0.51 8.63 -15.04
N THR A 100 -0.90 9.84 -14.63
CA THR A 100 -1.61 10.81 -15.48
C THR A 100 -0.66 11.61 -16.39
N ASN A 101 0.56 11.89 -15.92
CA ASN A 101 1.56 12.67 -16.64
C ASN A 101 2.88 11.89 -16.69
N TRP A 102 3.59 11.98 -17.82
CA TRP A 102 4.83 11.24 -18.04
C TRP A 102 5.91 11.50 -16.99
N TRP A 103 6.10 12.75 -16.54
CA TRP A 103 7.12 13.12 -15.56
C TRP A 103 6.79 12.58 -14.15
N LYS A 104 5.53 12.58 -13.74
CA LYS A 104 5.09 11.95 -12.48
C LYS A 104 5.31 10.44 -12.53
N SER A 105 4.92 9.82 -13.64
CA SER A 105 5.12 8.39 -13.87
C SER A 105 6.60 8.03 -13.86
N ALA A 106 7.44 8.80 -14.55
CA ALA A 106 8.88 8.59 -14.58
C ALA A 106 9.51 8.73 -13.19
N SER A 107 9.16 9.77 -12.43
CA SER A 107 9.70 10.02 -11.08
C SER A 107 9.33 8.89 -10.12
N VAL A 108 8.07 8.50 -10.02
CA VAL A 108 7.62 7.46 -9.09
C VAL A 108 8.13 6.08 -9.51
N SER A 109 8.22 5.81 -10.81
CA SER A 109 8.81 4.58 -11.34
C SER A 109 10.32 4.51 -11.07
N HIS A 110 11.04 5.62 -11.23
CA HIS A 110 12.47 5.68 -10.92
C HIS A 110 12.71 5.53 -9.40
N LEU A 111 12.00 6.28 -8.56
CA LEU A 111 12.27 6.27 -7.11
C LEU A 111 11.81 4.98 -6.43
N PHE A 112 10.63 4.48 -6.77
CA PHE A 112 9.94 3.42 -6.03
C PHE A 112 9.61 2.18 -6.86
N ASN A 113 10.16 2.08 -8.08
CA ASN A 113 9.85 0.97 -8.99
C ASN A 113 8.33 0.80 -9.18
N ALA A 114 7.59 1.91 -9.23
CA ALA A 114 6.15 1.90 -9.03
C ALA A 114 5.39 1.25 -10.18
N PHE A 115 4.33 0.55 -9.82
CA PHE A 115 3.35 0.00 -10.76
C PHE A 115 1.94 0.55 -10.47
N PRO A 116 1.07 0.66 -11.48
CA PRO A 116 -0.25 1.23 -11.31
C PRO A 116 -1.19 0.30 -10.54
N VAL A 117 -1.90 0.85 -9.56
CA VAL A 117 -2.96 0.20 -8.80
C VAL A 117 -4.24 1.03 -8.88
N GLU A 118 -5.36 0.39 -9.15
CA GLU A 118 -6.65 1.06 -9.09
C GLU A 118 -7.12 1.23 -7.65
N ARG A 119 -7.40 2.46 -7.28
CA ARG A 119 -8.10 2.76 -6.04
C ARG A 119 -9.58 2.46 -6.20
N ARG A 120 -10.19 1.86 -5.18
CA ARG A 120 -11.64 1.74 -5.15
C ARG A 120 -12.24 3.15 -5.15
N ALA A 121 -12.96 3.53 -6.21
CA ALA A 121 -13.63 4.82 -6.27
C ALA A 121 -14.50 4.99 -5.01
N LYS A 122 -14.32 6.10 -4.30
CA LYS A 122 -15.20 6.47 -3.19
C LYS A 122 -16.52 6.94 -3.80
N LYS A 123 -17.41 5.98 -4.10
CA LYS A 123 -18.78 6.30 -4.54
C LYS A 123 -19.52 6.98 -3.39
N SER A 124 -20.26 8.04 -3.69
CA SER A 124 -21.15 8.67 -2.73
C SER A 124 -22.23 7.69 -2.23
N PRO A 125 -22.89 7.94 -1.11
CA PRO A 125 -24.02 7.12 -0.68
C PRO A 125 -25.11 7.00 -1.74
N GLU A 126 -25.38 8.07 -2.48
CA GLU A 126 -26.35 8.14 -3.57
C GLU A 126 -25.91 7.28 -4.78
N GLU A 127 -24.65 7.38 -5.19
CA GLU A 127 -24.09 6.54 -6.28
C GLU A 127 -24.12 5.06 -5.93
N ARG A 128 -23.88 4.70 -4.65
CA ARG A 128 -23.98 3.31 -4.18
C ARG A 128 -25.42 2.81 -4.19
N ALA A 129 -26.38 3.65 -3.76
CA ALA A 129 -27.79 3.32 -3.77
C ALA A 129 -28.30 3.13 -5.22
N LEU A 130 -27.91 4.03 -6.13
CA LEU A 130 -28.24 3.95 -7.55
C LEU A 130 -27.65 2.69 -8.20
N GLU A 131 -26.37 2.38 -7.92
CA GLU A 131 -25.74 1.16 -8.43
C GLU A 131 -26.45 -0.11 -7.91
N LYS A 132 -26.80 -0.11 -6.62
CA LYS A 132 -27.56 -1.22 -6.02
C LYS A 132 -28.93 -1.39 -6.67
N ALA A 133 -29.64 -0.29 -6.89
CA ALA A 133 -30.94 -0.30 -7.56
C ALA A 133 -30.82 -0.80 -9.02
N ARG A 134 -29.84 -0.31 -9.78
CA ARG A 134 -29.56 -0.79 -11.15
C ARG A 134 -29.28 -2.29 -11.21
N LYS A 135 -28.42 -2.79 -10.28
CA LYS A 135 -28.14 -4.23 -10.19
C LYS A 135 -29.38 -5.06 -9.84
N ALA A 136 -30.21 -4.56 -8.92
CA ALA A 136 -31.46 -5.23 -8.54
C ALA A 136 -32.47 -5.26 -9.70
N ALA A 137 -32.49 -4.23 -10.55
CA ALA A 137 -33.31 -4.17 -11.74
C ALA A 137 -32.78 -4.97 -12.95
N GLY A 138 -31.64 -5.69 -12.80
CA GLY A 138 -31.02 -6.43 -13.90
C GLY A 138 -30.50 -5.56 -15.05
N ALA A 139 -30.31 -4.25 -14.82
CA ALA A 139 -29.84 -3.34 -15.85
C ALA A 139 -28.40 -3.68 -16.27
N PRO A 140 -28.07 -3.61 -17.58
CA PRO A 140 -26.73 -3.88 -18.08
C PRO A 140 -25.70 -2.90 -17.50
N GLU A 141 -24.45 -3.37 -17.36
CA GLU A 141 -23.36 -2.52 -16.90
C GLU A 141 -23.09 -1.40 -17.90
N SER A 142 -22.75 -0.20 -17.39
CA SER A 142 -22.39 0.88 -18.31
C SER A 142 -21.06 0.60 -19.02
N PRO A 143 -20.85 1.12 -20.24
CA PRO A 143 -19.55 1.00 -20.92
C PRO A 143 -18.38 1.50 -20.07
N GLU A 144 -18.58 2.53 -19.25
CA GLU A 144 -17.60 3.07 -18.31
C GLU A 144 -17.28 2.09 -17.19
N ASP A 145 -18.29 1.44 -16.59
CA ASP A 145 -18.09 0.42 -15.55
C ASP A 145 -17.32 -0.78 -16.10
N ILE A 146 -17.64 -1.22 -17.34
CA ILE A 146 -16.93 -2.30 -18.03
C ILE A 146 -15.46 -1.91 -18.25
N LYS A 147 -15.19 -0.70 -18.75
CA LYS A 147 -13.83 -0.18 -18.98
C LYS A 147 -13.04 -0.11 -17.67
N ALA A 148 -13.64 0.40 -16.61
CA ALA A 148 -13.02 0.49 -15.27
C ALA A 148 -12.70 -0.91 -14.73
N LYS A 149 -13.61 -1.89 -14.86
CA LYS A 149 -13.38 -3.27 -14.44
C LYS A 149 -12.24 -3.94 -15.22
N ARG A 150 -12.17 -3.75 -16.54
CA ARG A 150 -11.09 -4.29 -17.39
C ARG A 150 -9.74 -3.68 -16.98
N LYS A 151 -9.68 -2.38 -16.74
CA LYS A 151 -8.48 -1.69 -16.30
C LYS A 151 -8.03 -2.19 -14.93
N ALA A 152 -8.94 -2.32 -13.99
CA ALA A 152 -8.65 -2.87 -12.66
C ALA A 152 -8.18 -4.34 -12.71
N ALA A 153 -8.74 -5.14 -13.63
CA ALA A 153 -8.29 -6.52 -13.85
C ALA A 153 -6.87 -6.56 -14.42
N SER A 154 -6.54 -5.68 -15.37
CA SER A 154 -5.19 -5.55 -15.94
C SER A 154 -4.16 -5.18 -14.89
N HIS A 155 -4.45 -4.22 -14.01
CA HIS A 155 -3.54 -3.82 -12.94
C HIS A 155 -3.34 -4.92 -11.88
N ARG A 156 -4.40 -5.67 -11.54
CA ARG A 156 -4.26 -6.86 -10.67
C ARG A 156 -3.44 -7.96 -11.34
N GLY A 157 -3.63 -8.17 -12.63
CA GLY A 157 -2.82 -9.08 -13.44
C GLY A 157 -1.34 -8.73 -13.40
N LEU A 158 -1.00 -7.43 -13.51
CA LEU A 158 0.38 -6.95 -13.40
C LEU A 158 0.98 -7.22 -12.02
N ALA A 159 0.26 -6.92 -10.93
CA ALA A 159 0.73 -7.22 -9.57
C ALA A 159 1.00 -8.72 -9.36
N ALA A 160 0.11 -9.55 -9.90
CA ALA A 160 0.26 -11.00 -9.85
C ALA A 160 1.46 -11.50 -10.68
N ALA A 161 1.68 -10.94 -11.86
CA ALA A 161 2.84 -11.23 -12.71
C ALA A 161 4.14 -10.84 -12.02
N LEU A 162 4.22 -9.63 -11.43
CA LEU A 162 5.39 -9.19 -10.66
C LEU A 162 5.80 -10.19 -9.59
N LEU A 163 4.84 -10.66 -8.78
CA LEU A 163 5.11 -11.67 -7.76
C LEU A 163 5.54 -13.00 -8.35
N SER A 164 4.98 -13.43 -9.48
CA SER A 164 5.40 -14.66 -10.18
C SER A 164 6.83 -14.56 -10.72
N ASP A 165 7.27 -13.36 -11.09
CA ASP A 165 8.62 -13.07 -11.60
C ASP A 165 9.62 -12.74 -10.49
N GLY A 166 9.28 -13.03 -9.24
CA GLY A 166 10.15 -12.82 -8.09
C GLY A 166 10.28 -11.36 -7.63
N VAL A 167 9.43 -10.46 -8.11
CA VAL A 167 9.44 -9.03 -7.72
C VAL A 167 8.53 -8.83 -6.51
N PRO A 168 9.08 -8.47 -5.32
CA PRO A 168 8.26 -8.14 -4.17
C PRO A 168 7.48 -6.84 -4.38
N ILE A 169 6.30 -6.73 -3.77
CA ILE A 169 5.43 -5.56 -3.91
C ILE A 169 5.08 -4.92 -2.56
N LEU A 170 4.94 -3.60 -2.56
CA LEU A 170 4.46 -2.80 -1.42
C LEU A 170 3.05 -2.31 -1.72
N LEU A 171 2.12 -2.61 -0.83
CA LEU A 171 0.73 -2.19 -0.94
C LEU A 171 0.23 -1.56 0.37
N PHE A 172 -0.57 -0.52 0.22
CA PHE A 172 -1.34 0.08 1.31
C PHE A 172 -2.83 -0.26 1.10
N PRO A 173 -3.35 -1.31 1.76
CA PRO A 173 -4.67 -1.86 1.44
C PRO A 173 -5.84 -0.97 1.86
N GLU A 174 -5.58 0.14 2.55
CA GLU A 174 -6.56 1.21 2.80
C GLU A 174 -7.02 1.91 1.52
N GLY A 175 -6.26 1.80 0.43
CA GLY A 175 -6.55 2.43 -0.87
C GLY A 175 -6.33 3.94 -0.90
N GLY A 176 -5.81 4.53 0.16
CA GLY A 176 -5.47 5.93 0.28
C GLY A 176 -5.03 6.29 1.68
N ARG A 177 -4.43 7.46 1.84
CA ARG A 177 -3.99 7.95 3.16
C ARG A 177 -5.19 8.29 4.04
N THR A 178 -5.09 7.97 5.34
CA THR A 178 -6.10 8.40 6.32
C THR A 178 -6.09 9.91 6.50
N TYR A 179 -7.26 10.51 6.67
CA TYR A 179 -7.42 11.95 6.94
C TYR A 179 -7.55 12.28 8.43
N ASN A 180 -7.68 11.28 9.28
CA ASN A 180 -7.95 11.42 10.71
C ASN A 180 -7.01 10.59 11.61
N GLY A 181 -6.00 9.93 11.03
CA GLY A 181 -5.03 9.11 11.74
C GLY A 181 -5.49 7.68 12.04
N ALA A 182 -6.79 7.41 12.06
CA ALA A 182 -7.30 6.06 12.28
C ALA A 182 -7.08 5.18 11.04
N MET A 183 -6.65 3.93 11.25
CA MET A 183 -6.48 2.96 10.18
C MET A 183 -7.82 2.55 9.58
N GLY A 184 -7.94 2.65 8.28
CA GLY A 184 -9.12 2.26 7.52
C GLY A 184 -9.35 0.75 7.45
N VAL A 185 -10.42 0.37 6.75
CA VAL A 185 -10.70 -1.01 6.39
C VAL A 185 -9.75 -1.43 5.28
N PHE A 186 -9.15 -2.61 5.41
CA PHE A 186 -8.28 -3.16 4.39
C PHE A 186 -9.07 -3.83 3.27
N THR A 187 -8.75 -3.47 2.04
CA THR A 187 -9.23 -4.23 0.88
C THR A 187 -8.50 -5.57 0.80
N PRO A 188 -9.18 -6.66 0.41
CA PRO A 188 -8.60 -8.01 0.45
C PRO A 188 -7.59 -8.29 -0.68
N GLY A 189 -7.27 -7.30 -1.53
CA GLY A 189 -6.42 -7.49 -2.69
C GLY A 189 -5.01 -8.00 -2.37
N ALA A 190 -4.36 -7.45 -1.33
CA ALA A 190 -3.04 -7.89 -0.91
C ALA A 190 -3.05 -9.33 -0.38
N ALA A 191 -4.03 -9.69 0.45
CA ALA A 191 -4.19 -11.04 0.96
C ALA A 191 -4.49 -12.05 -0.16
N GLY A 192 -5.35 -11.68 -1.11
CA GLY A 192 -5.66 -12.50 -2.27
C GLY A 192 -4.45 -12.76 -3.18
N LEU A 193 -3.61 -11.74 -3.40
CA LEU A 193 -2.35 -11.89 -4.14
C LEU A 193 -1.37 -12.82 -3.40
N ALA A 194 -1.20 -12.64 -2.08
CA ALA A 194 -0.32 -13.48 -1.28
C ALA A 194 -0.75 -14.95 -1.31
N ILE A 195 -2.05 -15.24 -1.16
CA ILE A 195 -2.61 -16.60 -1.26
C ILE A 195 -2.38 -17.18 -2.66
N SER A 196 -2.78 -16.44 -3.71
CA SER A 196 -2.75 -16.95 -5.10
C SER A 196 -1.33 -17.16 -5.64
N ARG A 197 -0.33 -16.49 -5.07
CA ARG A 197 1.08 -16.61 -5.46
C ARG A 197 1.93 -17.35 -4.43
N ALA A 198 1.31 -17.89 -3.37
CA ALA A 198 1.99 -18.62 -2.29
C ALA A 198 3.17 -17.84 -1.65
N VAL A 199 3.10 -16.50 -1.64
CA VAL A 199 4.10 -15.63 -1.03
C VAL A 199 3.65 -15.12 0.35
N PRO A 200 4.56 -14.82 1.29
CA PRO A 200 4.19 -14.26 2.56
C PRO A 200 3.79 -12.78 2.45
N ILE A 201 3.01 -12.31 3.43
CA ILE A 201 2.84 -10.89 3.72
C ILE A 201 3.84 -10.49 4.81
N VAL A 202 4.60 -9.43 4.55
CA VAL A 202 5.41 -8.74 5.57
C VAL A 202 4.56 -7.59 6.12
N PRO A 203 4.00 -7.74 7.34
CA PRO A 203 3.25 -6.67 7.97
C PRO A 203 4.21 -5.63 8.54
N PHE A 204 3.91 -4.35 8.34
CA PHE A 204 4.64 -3.26 8.98
C PHE A 204 3.67 -2.18 9.47
N ALA A 205 4.13 -1.40 10.46
CA ALA A 205 3.41 -0.23 10.94
C ALA A 205 4.29 1.02 10.87
N ILE A 206 3.68 2.16 10.51
CA ILE A 206 4.29 3.49 10.60
C ILE A 206 3.57 4.25 11.70
N VAL A 207 4.29 4.51 12.79
CA VAL A 207 3.80 5.21 13.98
C VAL A 207 4.31 6.65 13.98
N GLY A 208 3.44 7.61 14.29
CA GLY A 208 3.77 9.03 14.24
C GLY A 208 3.67 9.68 12.85
N GLY A 209 3.53 8.91 11.77
CA GLY A 209 3.48 9.42 10.40
C GLY A 209 2.36 10.44 10.17
N PHE A 210 1.16 10.16 10.68
CA PHE A 210 0.03 11.10 10.62
C PHE A 210 0.30 12.40 11.38
N ALA A 211 0.86 12.32 12.59
CA ALA A 211 1.18 13.49 13.38
C ALA A 211 2.32 14.31 12.74
N ALA A 212 3.25 13.64 12.06
CA ALA A 212 4.38 14.28 11.40
C ALA A 212 3.98 15.05 10.13
N TRP A 213 3.19 14.45 9.26
CA TRP A 213 2.75 15.08 8.02
C TRP A 213 1.45 14.45 7.46
N PRO A 214 0.29 14.88 7.98
CA PRO A 214 -1.00 14.39 7.50
C PRO A 214 -1.29 14.83 6.06
N PRO A 215 -2.16 14.15 5.32
CA PRO A 215 -2.43 14.41 3.91
C PRO A 215 -2.95 15.82 3.59
N HIS A 216 -3.62 16.47 4.56
CA HIS A 216 -4.21 17.82 4.41
C HIS A 216 -3.25 18.95 4.76
N GLN A 217 -2.10 18.66 5.37
CA GLN A 217 -1.12 19.68 5.75
C GLN A 217 -0.34 20.16 4.53
N LYS A 218 -0.38 21.47 4.30
CA LYS A 218 0.49 22.15 3.33
C LYS A 218 1.84 22.47 3.97
N GLY A 219 2.91 22.26 3.22
CA GLY A 219 4.28 22.53 3.69
C GLY A 219 4.92 21.35 4.43
N MET A 220 6.23 21.48 4.60
CA MET A 220 7.08 20.42 5.17
C MET A 220 6.96 20.36 6.70
N PRO A 221 7.14 19.17 7.32
CA PRO A 221 7.24 19.03 8.76
C PRO A 221 8.36 19.91 9.34
N LYS A 222 8.14 20.46 10.53
CA LYS A 222 9.13 21.24 11.29
C LYS A 222 9.51 20.48 12.57
N GLY A 223 10.70 20.76 13.11
CA GLY A 223 11.12 20.25 14.42
C GLY A 223 11.49 18.76 14.44
N ARG A 224 11.68 18.11 13.29
CA ARG A 224 12.05 16.69 13.18
C ARG A 224 11.15 15.77 14.02
N PRO A 225 9.83 15.72 13.72
CA PRO A 225 8.92 14.89 14.50
C PRO A 225 9.34 13.41 14.47
N PRO A 226 9.16 12.68 15.61
CA PRO A 226 9.52 11.28 15.70
C PRO A 226 8.56 10.41 14.86
N VAL A 227 9.13 9.47 14.11
CA VAL A 227 8.40 8.46 13.33
C VAL A 227 9.09 7.12 13.50
N HIS A 228 8.31 6.08 13.79
CA HIS A 228 8.82 4.73 13.92
C HIS A 228 8.28 3.85 12.80
N VAL A 229 9.15 3.06 12.17
CA VAL A 229 8.80 2.00 11.23
C VAL A 229 9.04 0.67 11.92
N VAL A 230 8.00 -0.16 12.01
CA VAL A 230 8.04 -1.42 12.77
C VAL A 230 7.66 -2.57 11.86
N TYR A 231 8.53 -3.58 11.76
CA TYR A 231 8.30 -4.77 10.97
C TYR A 231 7.89 -5.96 11.84
N GLY A 232 6.86 -6.68 11.44
CA GLY A 232 6.49 -7.96 12.01
C GLY A 232 7.06 -9.13 11.23
N HIS A 233 6.99 -10.35 11.82
CA HIS A 233 7.35 -11.57 11.12
C HIS A 233 6.50 -11.77 9.86
N PRO A 234 7.07 -12.33 8.77
CA PRO A 234 6.32 -12.70 7.58
C PRO A 234 5.15 -13.63 7.92
N MET A 235 3.97 -13.31 7.41
CA MET A 235 2.73 -14.04 7.66
C MET A 235 2.31 -14.82 6.42
N ARG A 236 1.94 -16.09 6.61
CA ARG A 236 1.31 -16.91 5.57
C ARG A 236 -0.13 -17.24 5.96
N PRO A 237 -1.01 -17.53 5.00
CA PRO A 237 -2.33 -18.04 5.33
C PRO A 237 -2.22 -19.39 6.03
N ASN A 238 -3.11 -19.64 6.99
CA ASN A 238 -3.26 -20.96 7.59
C ASN A 238 -3.87 -21.94 6.57
N PRO A 239 -3.71 -23.26 6.73
CA PRO A 239 -4.38 -24.23 5.89
C PRO A 239 -5.90 -23.99 5.86
N GLY A 240 -6.47 -23.82 4.65
CA GLY A 240 -7.89 -23.54 4.46
C GLY A 240 -8.36 -22.12 4.81
N GLU A 241 -7.47 -21.23 5.22
CA GLU A 241 -7.85 -19.85 5.57
C GLU A 241 -8.31 -19.07 4.33
N ILE A 242 -9.53 -18.55 4.38
CA ILE A 242 -10.08 -17.74 3.31
C ILE A 242 -9.46 -16.33 3.31
N THR A 243 -9.44 -15.68 2.14
CA THR A 243 -8.81 -14.38 1.92
C THR A 243 -9.26 -13.31 2.93
N HIS A 244 -10.55 -13.28 3.29
CA HIS A 244 -11.07 -12.29 4.22
C HIS A 244 -10.49 -12.47 5.63
N HIS A 245 -10.42 -13.69 6.14
CA HIS A 245 -9.88 -13.99 7.47
C HIS A 245 -8.39 -13.68 7.53
N PHE A 246 -7.62 -14.06 6.50
CA PHE A 246 -6.21 -13.72 6.41
C PHE A 246 -5.98 -12.19 6.38
N ASN A 247 -6.78 -11.46 5.58
CA ASN A 247 -6.73 -10.01 5.52
C ASN A 247 -6.97 -9.33 6.88
N GLU A 248 -7.97 -9.79 7.63
CA GLU A 248 -8.26 -9.27 8.97
C GLU A 248 -7.18 -9.64 10.00
N ARG A 249 -6.58 -10.83 9.87
CA ARG A 249 -5.46 -11.24 10.72
C ARG A 249 -4.22 -10.37 10.48
N VAL A 250 -3.91 -10.06 9.22
CA VAL A 250 -2.84 -9.12 8.84
C VAL A 250 -3.13 -7.73 9.38
N ARG A 251 -4.37 -7.22 9.20
CA ARG A 251 -4.76 -5.91 9.72
C ARG A 251 -4.61 -5.83 11.24
N ARG A 252 -5.07 -6.82 11.99
CA ARG A 252 -4.91 -6.90 13.45
C ARG A 252 -3.43 -6.87 13.86
N LYS A 253 -2.57 -7.61 13.13
CA LYS A 253 -1.12 -7.60 13.41
C LYS A 253 -0.50 -6.23 13.20
N ILE A 254 -0.90 -5.50 12.17
CA ILE A 254 -0.41 -4.13 11.93
C ILE A 254 -0.89 -3.17 13.03
N ILE A 255 -2.13 -3.30 13.52
CA ILE A 255 -2.63 -2.52 14.66
C ILE A 255 -1.83 -2.86 15.93
N GLU A 256 -1.55 -4.13 16.18
CA GLU A 256 -0.74 -4.58 17.32
C GLU A 256 0.67 -3.97 17.28
N LEU A 257 1.35 -4.05 16.13
CA LEU A 257 2.67 -3.44 15.93
C LEU A 257 2.64 -1.91 16.14
N HIS A 258 1.62 -1.25 15.59
CA HIS A 258 1.42 0.18 15.76
C HIS A 258 1.22 0.54 17.24
N ASP A 259 0.26 -0.10 17.90
CA ASP A 259 -0.19 0.30 19.24
C ASP A 259 0.81 -0.09 20.34
N SER A 260 1.54 -1.20 20.17
CA SER A 260 2.63 -1.55 21.09
C SER A 260 3.75 -0.50 21.05
N THR A 261 4.14 -0.09 19.85
CA THR A 261 5.17 0.95 19.66
C THR A 261 4.65 2.33 20.09
N ALA A 262 3.41 2.69 19.72
CA ALA A 262 2.82 3.96 20.12
C ALA A 262 2.82 4.12 21.67
N ARG A 263 2.43 3.08 22.40
CA ARG A 263 2.47 3.09 23.87
C ARG A 263 3.90 3.22 24.41
N ALA A 264 4.86 2.50 23.85
CA ALA A 264 6.25 2.54 24.29
C ALA A 264 6.89 3.93 24.13
N TYR A 265 6.42 4.72 23.17
CA TYR A 265 6.98 6.06 22.89
C TYR A 265 6.00 7.21 23.19
N GLY A 266 4.93 6.98 23.95
CA GLY A 266 3.96 8.01 24.33
C GLY A 266 3.21 8.64 23.17
N MET A 267 3.00 7.88 22.10
CA MET A 267 2.27 8.34 20.91
C MET A 267 0.82 7.82 20.89
N LYS A 268 -0.02 8.44 20.08
CA LYS A 268 -1.43 8.01 19.92
C LYS A 268 -1.53 6.63 19.29
N THR A 269 -2.30 5.76 19.92
CA THR A 269 -2.67 4.44 19.43
C THR A 269 -3.77 4.52 18.36
N MET A 270 -3.98 3.46 17.58
CA MET A 270 -5.10 3.36 16.62
C MET A 270 -6.46 3.43 17.32
N ALA A 271 -6.56 2.89 18.54
CA ALA A 271 -7.77 2.99 19.35
C ALA A 271 -8.09 4.44 19.74
N GLU A 272 -7.08 5.23 20.09
CA GLU A 272 -7.25 6.65 20.44
C GLU A 272 -7.61 7.49 19.20
N TYR A 273 -7.00 7.25 18.05
CA TYR A 273 -7.42 7.87 16.79
C TYR A 273 -8.87 7.53 16.44
N ALA A 274 -9.26 6.26 16.55
CA ALA A 274 -10.63 5.83 16.27
C ALA A 274 -11.65 6.47 17.23
N ARG A 275 -11.31 6.60 18.53
CA ARG A 275 -12.13 7.28 19.53
C ARG A 275 -12.31 8.76 19.22
N ALA A 276 -11.23 9.45 18.83
CA ALA A 276 -11.29 10.86 18.44
C ALA A 276 -12.27 11.07 17.26
N VAL A 277 -12.19 10.22 16.25
CA VAL A 277 -13.11 10.25 15.09
C VAL A 277 -14.57 10.01 15.50
N ALA A 278 -14.82 9.09 16.44
CA ALA A 278 -16.17 8.80 16.92
C ALA A 278 -16.78 10.01 17.66
N ILE A 279 -15.97 10.69 18.49
CA ILE A 279 -16.38 11.90 19.21
C ILE A 279 -16.69 13.04 18.23
N GLU A 280 -15.85 13.26 17.21
CA GLU A 280 -16.05 14.30 16.21
C GLU A 280 -17.35 14.08 15.43
N LYS A 281 -17.60 12.84 14.98
CA LYS A 281 -18.87 12.48 14.30
C LYS A 281 -20.10 12.68 15.16
N SER A 282 -20.01 12.37 16.46
CA SER A 282 -21.11 12.57 17.40
C SER A 282 -21.43 14.06 17.59
N ARG A 283 -20.40 14.91 17.67
CA ARG A 283 -20.57 16.37 17.75
C ARG A 283 -21.24 16.93 16.49
N ALA A 284 -20.74 16.58 15.31
CA ALA A 284 -21.29 17.02 14.04
C ALA A 284 -22.78 16.64 13.90
N ARG A 285 -23.16 15.40 14.28
CA ARG A 285 -24.57 14.98 14.27
C ARG A 285 -25.44 15.78 15.21
N ASN A 286 -24.93 16.16 16.39
CA ASN A 286 -25.70 16.96 17.35
C ASN A 286 -25.86 18.43 16.92
N GLU A 287 -24.95 18.94 16.08
CA GLU A 287 -25.04 20.28 15.50
C GLU A 287 -26.04 20.35 14.33
N GLU A 288 -26.13 19.29 13.52
CA GLU A 288 -27.09 19.17 12.42
C GLU A 288 -28.55 18.97 12.91
N THR A 289 -28.73 18.57 14.17
CA THR A 289 -30.06 18.31 14.76
C THR A 289 -30.60 19.51 15.58
N LYS A 290 -29.84 20.60 15.68
CA LYS A 290 -30.25 21.88 16.30
C LYS A 290 -30.61 22.93 15.27
#